data_0d3fb721d262fb7d416619d2d81a0a08
#
_entry.id   0d3fb721d262fb7d416619d2d81a0a08
#
_cell.length_a   1.000
_cell.length_b   1.000
_cell.length_c   1.000
_cell.angle_alpha   90.00
_cell.angle_beta   90.00
_cell.angle_gamma   90.00
#
_symmetry.space_group_name_H-M   'P 1'
#
loop_
_entity.id
_entity.type
_entity.pdbx_description
1 polymer ?
#
loop_
_entity_poly.entity_id
_entity_poly.type
_entity_poly.pdbx_seq_one_letter_code
_entity_poly.pdbx_strand_id
1 'polypeptide(L)'
;MRFAVGLVLTMALAGTAFAGDQYAPTRMAVREACKGDIATLCAGVQPGEGRIRACLRVNKEKLSDGCRSAIAAAIQARREARAAKTQTPPAQSTAPAASP
;
A
#
# COMPACT_ATOMS: atom_id res chain seq x y z
N MET A 1 48.64 -3.95 -35.10
CA MET A 1 47.46 -4.57 -34.46
C MET A 1 47.10 -3.74 -33.25
N ARG A 2 46.06 -3.04 -33.37
CA ARG A 2 45.55 -2.20 -32.25
C ARG A 2 44.22 -2.76 -31.84
N PHE A 3 44.22 -3.36 -30.68
CA PHE A 3 42.96 -3.83 -30.07
C PHE A 3 42.33 -2.66 -29.38
N ALA A 4 41.21 -2.22 -29.93
CA ALA A 4 40.34 -1.27 -29.27
C ALA A 4 39.59 -2.03 -28.18
N VAL A 5 39.99 -1.80 -26.96
CA VAL A 5 39.26 -2.28 -25.79
C VAL A 5 38.03 -1.39 -25.66
N GLY A 6 36.90 -1.93 -26.10
CA GLY A 6 35.61 -1.29 -25.88
C GLY A 6 35.24 -1.31 -24.39
N LEU A 7 35.27 -0.19 -23.78
CA LEU A 7 34.78 0.00 -22.41
C LEU A 7 33.27 -0.11 -22.42
N VAL A 8 32.77 -1.26 -22.06
CA VAL A 8 31.34 -1.42 -21.83
C VAL A 8 31.00 -0.79 -20.49
N LEU A 9 30.47 0.39 -20.58
CA LEU A 9 29.93 1.10 -19.42
C LEU A 9 28.60 0.46 -19.06
N THR A 10 28.61 -0.50 -18.17
CA THR A 10 27.38 -1.03 -17.58
C THR A 10 26.82 0.01 -16.62
N MET A 11 25.84 0.76 -17.10
CA MET A 11 25.04 1.57 -16.21
C MET A 11 24.19 0.63 -15.35
N ALA A 12 24.62 0.43 -14.14
CA ALA A 12 23.76 -0.13 -13.11
C ALA A 12 22.70 0.92 -12.79
N LEU A 13 21.51 0.69 -13.30
CA LEU A 13 20.33 1.40 -12.82
C LEU A 13 20.11 0.96 -11.38
N ALA A 14 20.64 1.75 -10.48
CA ALA A 14 20.29 1.62 -9.09
C ALA A 14 18.80 2.02 -8.98
N GLY A 15 17.93 1.03 -8.94
CA GLY A 15 16.55 1.26 -8.62
C GLY A 15 16.49 1.84 -7.22
N THR A 16 16.10 3.08 -7.14
CA THR A 16 15.81 3.68 -5.85
C THR A 16 14.57 3.02 -5.28
N ALA A 17 14.79 2.09 -4.39
CA ALA A 17 13.70 1.54 -3.61
C ALA A 17 13.27 2.62 -2.62
N PHE A 18 12.12 3.19 -2.85
CA PHE A 18 11.50 4.04 -1.86
C PHE A 18 10.95 3.17 -0.74
N ALA A 19 11.77 2.99 0.27
CA ALA A 19 11.40 2.15 1.40
C ALA A 19 10.39 2.83 2.34
N GLY A 20 10.03 4.07 2.08
CA GLY A 20 9.30 4.84 3.06
C GLY A 20 7.81 4.59 3.10
N ASP A 21 7.13 4.76 2.02
CA ASP A 21 5.68 4.86 2.06
C ASP A 21 5.03 4.04 0.95
N GLN A 22 5.16 2.74 1.07
CA GLN A 22 4.57 1.79 0.12
C GLN A 22 3.04 1.91 0.03
N TYR A 23 2.43 2.47 1.06
CA TYR A 23 0.97 2.59 1.12
C TYR A 23 0.45 3.92 0.60
N ALA A 24 1.29 4.93 0.45
CA ALA A 24 0.82 6.23 0.00
C ALA A 24 0.11 6.18 -1.36
N PRO A 25 0.67 5.52 -2.40
CA PRO A 25 -0.02 5.38 -3.68
C PRO A 25 -1.34 4.65 -3.55
N THR A 26 -1.40 3.63 -2.71
CA THR A 26 -2.59 2.82 -2.50
C THR A 26 -3.69 3.63 -1.80
N ARG A 27 -3.33 4.41 -0.80
CA ARG A 27 -4.29 5.30 -0.12
C ARG A 27 -4.82 6.38 -1.04
N MET A 28 -3.98 6.94 -1.87
CA MET A 28 -4.41 7.93 -2.86
C MET A 28 -5.34 7.32 -3.90
N ALA A 29 -5.03 6.11 -4.34
CA ALA A 29 -5.89 5.39 -5.27
C ALA A 29 -7.27 5.12 -4.67
N VAL A 30 -7.34 4.74 -3.41
CA VAL A 30 -8.62 4.55 -2.72
C VAL A 30 -9.39 5.85 -2.62
N ARG A 31 -8.74 6.93 -2.23
CA ARG A 31 -9.39 8.25 -2.14
C ARG A 31 -9.96 8.68 -3.47
N GLU A 32 -9.20 8.51 -4.53
CA GLU A 32 -9.63 8.92 -5.87
C GLU A 32 -10.78 8.04 -6.36
N ALA A 33 -10.65 6.73 -6.21
CA ALA A 33 -11.68 5.79 -6.64
C ALA A 33 -12.96 5.90 -5.81
N CYS A 34 -12.85 6.24 -4.54
CA CYS A 34 -13.99 6.34 -3.62
C CYS A 34 -14.52 7.75 -3.44
N LYS A 35 -13.98 8.71 -4.14
CA LYS A 35 -14.31 10.13 -3.98
C LYS A 35 -15.81 10.41 -4.09
N GLY A 36 -16.47 9.85 -5.10
CA GLY A 36 -17.89 10.00 -5.30
C GLY A 36 -18.70 9.32 -4.19
N ASP A 37 -18.28 8.13 -3.80
CA ASP A 37 -18.97 7.39 -2.73
C ASP A 37 -18.80 8.09 -1.39
N ILE A 38 -17.65 8.63 -1.10
CA ILE A 38 -17.42 9.42 0.12
C ILE A 38 -18.34 10.63 0.15
N ALA A 39 -18.44 11.34 -0.96
CA ALA A 39 -19.29 12.51 -1.04
C ALA A 39 -20.79 12.18 -0.83
N THR A 40 -21.20 11.01 -1.30
CA THR A 40 -22.59 10.59 -1.24
C THR A 40 -22.95 9.84 0.05
N LEU A 41 -22.16 8.84 0.39
CA LEU A 41 -22.47 7.94 1.50
C LEU A 41 -21.90 8.44 2.83
N CYS A 42 -20.83 9.18 2.79
CA CYS A 42 -20.13 9.66 3.96
C CYS A 42 -20.19 11.17 4.12
N ALA A 43 -21.21 11.79 3.54
CA ALA A 43 -21.43 13.22 3.67
C ALA A 43 -21.54 13.59 5.15
N GLY A 44 -20.81 14.62 5.56
CA GLY A 44 -20.79 15.04 6.95
C GLY A 44 -19.85 14.26 7.87
N VAL A 45 -19.27 13.19 7.39
CA VAL A 45 -18.25 12.46 8.16
C VAL A 45 -16.92 13.22 8.06
N GLN A 46 -16.37 13.57 9.20
CA GLN A 46 -15.12 14.30 9.24
C GLN A 46 -13.95 13.38 8.97
N PRO A 47 -12.98 13.79 8.13
CA PRO A 47 -11.79 12.99 7.90
C PRO A 47 -10.93 12.89 9.17
N GLY A 48 -10.23 11.80 9.27
CA GLY A 48 -9.32 11.54 10.38
C GLY A 48 -9.79 10.36 11.23
N GLU A 49 -8.86 9.79 11.94
CA GLU A 49 -9.07 8.67 12.88
C GLU A 49 -9.79 7.46 12.28
N GLY A 50 -9.71 7.31 10.96
CA GLY A 50 -10.35 6.20 10.28
C GLY A 50 -11.86 6.33 10.11
N ARG A 51 -12.43 7.50 10.32
CA ARG A 51 -13.88 7.72 10.23
C ARG A 51 -14.42 7.46 8.83
N ILE A 52 -13.73 7.95 7.81
CA ILE A 52 -14.14 7.70 6.42
C ILE A 52 -14.04 6.22 6.09
N ARG A 53 -12.98 5.56 6.52
CA ARG A 53 -12.82 4.12 6.34
C ARG A 53 -13.96 3.34 7.00
N ALA A 54 -14.32 3.71 8.20
CA ALA A 54 -15.44 3.09 8.92
C ALA A 54 -16.74 3.29 8.18
N CYS A 55 -16.99 4.50 7.68
CA CYS A 55 -18.17 4.80 6.88
C CYS A 55 -18.24 3.96 5.60
N LEU A 56 -17.14 3.87 4.88
CA LEU A 56 -17.09 3.05 3.67
C LEU A 56 -17.30 1.56 3.98
N ARG A 57 -16.78 1.09 5.09
CA ARG A 57 -16.96 -0.30 5.51
C ARG A 57 -18.42 -0.62 5.80
N VAL A 58 -19.10 0.26 6.51
CA VAL A 58 -20.51 0.08 6.81
C VAL A 58 -21.37 0.10 5.56
N ASN A 59 -20.97 0.88 4.57
CA ASN A 59 -21.68 1.03 3.31
C ASN A 59 -21.07 0.20 2.16
N LYS A 60 -20.32 -0.83 2.47
CA LYS A 60 -19.56 -1.58 1.46
C LYS A 60 -20.40 -2.09 0.29
N GLU A 61 -21.64 -2.41 0.53
CA GLU A 61 -22.53 -2.93 -0.52
C GLU A 61 -23.03 -1.83 -1.47
N LYS A 62 -22.95 -0.59 -1.05
CA LYS A 62 -23.36 0.56 -1.83
C LYS A 62 -22.22 1.22 -2.60
N LEU A 63 -21.00 0.74 -2.41
CA LEU A 63 -19.84 1.31 -3.05
C LEU A 63 -19.84 1.01 -4.55
N SER A 64 -19.31 1.95 -5.33
CA SER A 64 -19.05 1.72 -6.74
C SER A 64 -18.02 0.62 -6.94
N ASP A 65 -18.03 -0.02 -8.09
CA ASP A 65 -17.08 -1.10 -8.40
C ASP A 65 -15.63 -0.62 -8.35
N GLY A 66 -15.38 0.58 -8.83
CA GLY A 66 -14.04 1.17 -8.77
C GLY A 66 -13.55 1.36 -7.34
N CYS A 67 -14.43 1.84 -6.48
CA CYS A 67 -14.11 2.02 -5.06
C CYS A 67 -13.84 0.67 -4.38
N ARG A 68 -14.69 -0.31 -4.61
CA ARG A 68 -14.49 -1.67 -4.08
C ARG A 68 -13.18 -2.28 -4.51
N SER A 69 -12.87 -2.18 -5.79
CA SER A 69 -11.63 -2.71 -6.34
C SER A 69 -10.40 -2.05 -5.71
N ALA A 70 -10.44 -0.74 -5.53
CA ALA A 70 -9.36 0.00 -4.91
C ALA A 70 -9.16 -0.40 -3.44
N ILE A 71 -10.24 -0.59 -2.71
CA ILE A 71 -10.20 -1.04 -1.32
C ILE A 71 -9.63 -2.46 -1.23
N ALA A 72 -10.07 -3.35 -2.10
CA ALA A 72 -9.57 -4.72 -2.15
C ALA A 72 -8.06 -4.75 -2.42
N ALA A 73 -7.61 -3.94 -3.37
CA ALA A 73 -6.19 -3.81 -3.66
C ALA A 73 -5.40 -3.27 -2.46
N ALA A 74 -5.97 -2.32 -1.74
CA ALA A 74 -5.35 -1.78 -0.54
C ALA A 74 -5.21 -2.81 0.58
N ILE A 75 -6.23 -3.62 0.77
CA ILE A 75 -6.20 -4.71 1.75
C ILE A 75 -5.14 -5.74 1.37
N GLN A 76 -5.08 -6.09 0.12
CA GLN A 76 -4.08 -7.02 -0.40
C GLN A 76 -2.66 -6.50 -0.18
N ALA A 77 -2.42 -5.24 -0.51
CA ALA A 77 -1.11 -4.62 -0.30
C ALA A 77 -0.69 -4.64 1.17
N ARG A 78 -1.63 -4.44 2.08
CA ARG A 78 -1.35 -4.53 3.52
C ARG A 78 -1.00 -5.93 3.94
N ARG A 79 -1.71 -6.93 3.44
CA ARG A 79 -1.42 -8.34 3.74
C ARG A 79 -0.04 -8.74 3.26
N GLU A 80 0.32 -8.33 2.06
CA GLU A 80 1.64 -8.59 1.50
C GLU A 80 2.74 -7.93 2.33
N ALA A 81 2.52 -6.71 2.75
CA ALA A 81 3.49 -6.00 3.57
C ALA A 81 3.64 -6.64 4.96
N ARG A 82 2.56 -7.12 5.54
CA ARG A 82 2.63 -7.86 6.80
C ARG A 82 3.36 -9.18 6.62
N ALA A 83 3.08 -9.89 5.55
CA ALA A 83 3.77 -11.13 5.23
C ALA A 83 5.28 -10.91 5.04
N ALA A 84 5.65 -9.82 4.37
CA ALA A 84 7.05 -9.46 4.22
C ALA A 84 7.73 -9.16 5.56
N LYS A 85 7.01 -8.53 6.48
CA LYS A 85 7.54 -8.26 7.82
C LYS A 85 7.69 -9.52 8.66
N THR A 86 6.78 -10.45 8.53
CA THR A 86 6.87 -11.72 9.26
C THR A 86 7.98 -12.62 8.75
N GLN A 87 8.44 -12.39 7.54
CA GLN A 87 9.59 -13.07 6.96
C GLN A 87 10.92 -12.42 7.32
N THR A 88 10.88 -11.31 8.04
CA THR A 88 12.10 -10.66 8.48
C THR A 88 12.80 -11.48 9.56
N PRO A 89 14.11 -11.23 9.76
CA PRO A 89 14.95 -12.03 10.63
C PRO A 89 14.42 -12.19 12.04
N PRO A 90 14.83 -13.26 12.70
CA PRO A 90 14.27 -13.71 13.96
C PRO A 90 14.30 -12.71 15.10
N ALA A 91 15.12 -11.72 15.02
CA ALA A 91 15.20 -10.71 16.06
C ALA A 91 13.88 -9.97 16.31
N GLN A 92 13.02 -9.95 15.34
CA GLN A 92 11.73 -9.30 15.46
C GLN A 92 10.60 -10.25 15.83
N SER A 93 10.77 -11.49 15.53
CA SER A 93 9.74 -12.48 15.76
C SER A 93 9.68 -12.96 17.19
N THR A 94 10.74 -12.74 17.93
CA THR A 94 10.83 -13.28 19.28
C THR A 94 10.05 -12.50 20.32
N ALA A 95 9.90 -11.24 20.12
CA ALA A 95 9.39 -10.38 21.16
C ALA A 95 7.97 -10.72 21.62
N PRO A 96 7.01 -10.83 20.74
CA PRO A 96 5.64 -11.02 21.21
C PRO A 96 5.34 -12.44 21.57
N ALA A 97 5.94 -13.35 20.89
CA ALA A 97 5.62 -14.75 21.03
C ALA A 97 5.98 -15.29 22.39
N ALA A 98 6.91 -14.66 23.02
CA ALA A 98 7.40 -15.12 24.30
C ALA A 98 6.40 -14.98 25.41
N SER A 99 5.33 -14.32 25.17
CA SER A 99 4.36 -14.20 26.24
C SER A 99 3.51 -15.42 26.34
N PRO A 100 3.76 -16.25 27.21
CA PRO A 100 2.77 -17.21 27.62
C PRO A 100 1.78 -16.58 28.56
#